data_a70d6c54ae7d2d07ad6bea7942796464
#
_entry.id   a70d6c54ae7d2d07ad6bea7942796464
#
_cell.length_a   1.000
_cell.length_b   1.000
_cell.length_c   1.000
_cell.angle_alpha   90.00
_cell.angle_beta   90.00
_cell.angle_gamma   90.00
#
_symmetry.space_group_name_H-M   'P 1'
#
loop_
_entity.id
_entity.type
_entity.pdbx_description
1 polymer ?
#
loop_
_entity_poly.entity_id
_entity_poly.type
_entity_poly.pdbx_seq_one_letter_code
_entity_poly.pdbx_strand_id
1 'polypeptide(L)'
;MSKEKVVLAYSGGLDTTAIIPWLKENFDYEVICCCIDCGQGEELDGLEERAKLSGASKLYIENIIDEFCDDYIVPCVKAGAVYENKYLLGTSMARPPIAKKLVEIARKEGATAICHGATRKGNDQIRFELGIKALAPDLKIIAPWRMTDVWTMQSREDEIEYCKAHGIDLPFDAKHSYSRDRNLWHISHEGLELEDPACEPNYDDLLVLGVSPEKAPDEGEYVTMTFEAGVPKSLNGKEMKVSEIITELNKLGGKHGIGIVDIVENRVVGMKSRGVYETPGGTILMEAHDQLEELVLDRATYEVKKDMGNKMAQIVYEGKWFTPLREAVQAFVDVTQQYVTGEVKFKLYKGNIIKAGTTSPYSLYSESLASFTTGELYDHHDAEGFINLFGLPLKVRAMKMQELEK
;
A
#
# COMPACT_ATOMS: atom_id res chain seq x y z
N MET A 1 8.14 -5.69 -43.02
CA MET A 1 7.46 -6.25 -41.84
C MET A 1 7.21 -5.09 -40.90
N SER A 2 6.06 -5.01 -40.24
CA SER A 2 5.84 -4.04 -39.17
C SER A 2 6.83 -4.30 -38.04
N LYS A 3 7.33 -3.24 -37.41
CA LYS A 3 8.21 -3.39 -36.23
C LYS A 3 7.46 -4.12 -35.09
N GLU A 4 8.18 -4.89 -34.31
CA GLU A 4 7.62 -5.41 -33.05
C GLU A 4 7.31 -4.28 -32.10
N LYS A 5 6.27 -4.46 -31.29
CA LYS A 5 5.81 -3.46 -30.33
C LYS A 5 6.17 -3.86 -28.91
N VAL A 6 6.55 -2.87 -28.11
CA VAL A 6 6.77 -3.00 -26.66
C VAL A 6 5.91 -1.98 -25.91
N VAL A 7 5.26 -2.41 -24.83
CA VAL A 7 4.58 -1.50 -23.90
C VAL A 7 5.52 -1.18 -22.75
N LEU A 8 5.82 0.10 -22.56
CA LEU A 8 6.66 0.60 -21.48
C LEU A 8 5.80 1.12 -20.33
N ALA A 9 6.01 0.59 -19.13
CA ALA A 9 5.51 1.21 -17.90
C ALA A 9 6.19 2.57 -17.73
N TYR A 10 5.44 3.64 -18.04
CA TYR A 10 5.98 4.99 -18.18
C TYR A 10 5.48 5.91 -17.08
N SER A 11 6.38 6.36 -16.21
CA SER A 11 6.08 7.33 -15.15
C SER A 11 6.34 8.78 -15.55
N GLY A 12 7.02 9.00 -16.68
CA GLY A 12 7.50 10.33 -17.11
C GLY A 12 8.75 10.81 -16.36
N GLY A 13 9.30 9.99 -15.45
CA GLY A 13 10.58 10.25 -14.82
C GLY A 13 11.77 10.03 -15.76
N LEU A 14 12.97 10.40 -15.31
CA LEU A 14 14.19 10.34 -16.10
C LEU A 14 14.45 8.91 -16.62
N ASP A 15 14.46 7.92 -15.74
CA ASP A 15 14.76 6.52 -16.08
C ASP A 15 13.84 6.00 -17.18
N THR A 16 12.51 6.18 -17.03
CA THR A 16 11.53 5.69 -18.02
C THR A 16 11.59 6.48 -19.32
N THR A 17 12.02 7.73 -19.26
CA THR A 17 12.23 8.58 -20.46
C THR A 17 13.46 8.12 -21.25
N ALA A 18 14.59 7.84 -20.60
CA ALA A 18 15.80 7.30 -21.23
C ALA A 18 15.58 5.92 -21.86
N ILE A 19 14.69 5.11 -21.28
CA ILE A 19 14.35 3.77 -21.81
C ILE A 19 13.72 3.84 -23.20
N ILE A 20 12.98 4.89 -23.56
CA ILE A 20 12.29 4.99 -24.86
C ILE A 20 13.28 4.93 -26.04
N PRO A 21 14.27 5.85 -26.19
CA PRO A 21 15.26 5.76 -27.24
C PRO A 21 16.12 4.50 -27.14
N TRP A 22 16.44 4.05 -25.92
CA TRP A 22 17.23 2.84 -25.72
C TRP A 22 16.55 1.57 -26.28
N LEU A 23 15.23 1.42 -26.10
CA LEU A 23 14.46 0.30 -26.67
C LEU A 23 14.46 0.32 -28.20
N LYS A 24 14.42 1.50 -28.81
CA LYS A 24 14.46 1.66 -30.27
C LYS A 24 15.82 1.31 -30.84
N GLU A 25 16.91 1.71 -30.18
CA GLU A 25 18.28 1.47 -30.65
C GLU A 25 18.72 0.01 -30.48
N ASN A 26 18.41 -0.60 -29.33
CA ASN A 26 18.92 -1.92 -29.01
C ASN A 26 18.03 -3.07 -29.50
N PHE A 27 16.74 -2.82 -29.75
CA PHE A 27 15.77 -3.87 -30.10
C PHE A 27 14.91 -3.55 -31.32
N ASP A 28 15.04 -2.37 -31.91
CA ASP A 28 14.21 -1.89 -33.04
C ASP A 28 12.70 -1.92 -32.76
N TYR A 29 12.29 -1.75 -31.50
CA TYR A 29 10.87 -1.74 -31.12
C TYR A 29 10.15 -0.45 -31.49
N GLU A 30 8.88 -0.57 -31.83
CA GLU A 30 7.90 0.51 -31.70
C GLU A 30 7.48 0.62 -30.23
N VAL A 31 7.78 1.76 -29.58
CA VAL A 31 7.56 1.93 -28.14
C VAL A 31 6.22 2.61 -27.88
N ILE A 32 5.37 1.93 -27.13
CA ILE A 32 4.08 2.42 -26.64
C ILE A 32 4.24 2.69 -25.16
N CYS A 33 4.14 3.95 -24.76
CA CYS A 33 4.15 4.34 -23.36
C CYS A 33 2.79 4.13 -22.72
N CYS A 34 2.79 3.68 -21.47
CA CYS A 34 1.59 3.48 -20.68
C CYS A 34 1.80 4.00 -19.25
N CYS A 35 1.10 5.09 -18.92
CA CYS A 35 1.02 5.62 -17.58
C CYS A 35 -0.32 5.24 -16.96
N ILE A 36 -0.30 4.69 -15.76
CA ILE A 36 -1.50 4.32 -15.03
C ILE A 36 -1.70 5.32 -13.90
N ASP A 37 -2.83 6.02 -13.96
CA ASP A 37 -3.23 6.99 -12.95
C ASP A 37 -3.87 6.28 -11.75
N CYS A 38 -3.10 6.16 -10.66
CA CYS A 38 -3.53 5.67 -9.37
C CYS A 38 -3.72 6.83 -8.35
N GLY A 39 -3.84 8.08 -8.83
CA GLY A 39 -3.98 9.27 -8.00
C GLY A 39 -2.65 9.93 -7.61
N GLN A 40 -1.64 9.89 -8.48
CA GLN A 40 -0.36 10.57 -8.31
C GLN A 40 -0.40 12.08 -8.57
N GLY A 41 -1.56 12.60 -9.01
CA GLY A 41 -1.82 14.03 -9.13
C GLY A 41 -0.95 14.73 -10.18
N GLU A 42 -0.27 15.81 -9.79
CA GLU A 42 0.53 16.67 -10.68
C GLU A 42 1.68 15.97 -11.41
N GLU A 43 2.07 14.76 -11.00
CA GLU A 43 3.08 13.96 -11.71
C GLU A 43 2.65 13.60 -13.14
N LEU A 44 1.35 13.67 -13.45
CA LEU A 44 0.79 13.42 -14.77
C LEU A 44 0.94 14.61 -15.73
N ASP A 45 1.30 15.78 -15.25
CA ASP A 45 1.38 16.99 -16.05
C ASP A 45 2.53 16.91 -17.07
N GLY A 46 2.23 17.26 -18.33
CA GLY A 46 3.22 17.27 -19.41
C GLY A 46 3.71 15.91 -19.90
N LEU A 47 3.11 14.79 -19.47
CA LEU A 47 3.51 13.43 -19.87
C LEU A 47 3.41 13.22 -21.38
N GLU A 48 2.36 13.73 -22.03
CA GLU A 48 2.13 13.53 -23.45
C GLU A 48 3.24 14.18 -24.29
N GLU A 49 3.61 15.40 -23.96
CA GLU A 49 4.70 16.12 -24.61
C GLU A 49 6.04 15.42 -24.38
N ARG A 50 6.32 15.00 -23.15
CA ARG A 50 7.54 14.23 -22.80
C ARG A 50 7.67 12.93 -23.57
N ALA A 51 6.62 12.12 -23.59
CA ALA A 51 6.62 10.85 -24.31
C ALA A 51 6.86 11.06 -25.79
N LYS A 52 6.21 12.07 -26.40
CA LYS A 52 6.36 12.42 -27.80
C LYS A 52 7.79 12.90 -28.13
N LEU A 53 8.35 13.81 -27.34
CA LEU A 53 9.73 14.30 -27.50
C LEU A 53 10.75 13.16 -27.36
N SER A 54 10.49 12.19 -26.52
CA SER A 54 11.35 11.01 -26.33
C SER A 54 11.21 9.97 -27.44
N GLY A 55 10.26 10.16 -28.36
CA GLY A 55 10.08 9.31 -29.54
C GLY A 55 9.17 8.08 -29.31
N ALA A 56 8.31 8.10 -28.32
CA ALA A 56 7.22 7.15 -28.18
C ALA A 56 6.26 7.27 -29.38
N SER A 57 5.78 6.13 -29.88
CA SER A 57 4.78 6.10 -30.96
C SER A 57 3.39 6.41 -30.47
N LYS A 58 3.10 6.09 -29.20
CA LYS A 58 1.81 6.27 -28.55
C LYS A 58 1.97 6.39 -27.03
N LEU A 59 1.06 7.14 -26.41
CA LEU A 59 0.91 7.19 -24.97
C LEU A 59 -0.53 6.81 -24.59
N TYR A 60 -0.65 5.94 -23.61
CA TYR A 60 -1.87 5.69 -22.85
C TYR A 60 -1.74 6.29 -21.46
N ILE A 61 -2.77 7.03 -21.03
CA ILE A 61 -2.96 7.44 -19.64
C ILE A 61 -4.29 6.85 -19.21
N GLU A 62 -4.24 5.82 -18.38
CA GLU A 62 -5.42 5.07 -17.93
C GLU A 62 -5.71 5.41 -16.47
N ASN A 63 -6.83 6.08 -16.22
CA ASN A 63 -7.28 6.38 -14.86
C ASN A 63 -7.95 5.16 -14.24
N ILE A 64 -7.37 4.65 -13.16
CA ILE A 64 -7.90 3.50 -12.42
C ILE A 64 -8.12 3.81 -10.94
N ILE A 65 -8.26 5.10 -10.56
CA ILE A 65 -8.35 5.51 -9.15
C ILE A 65 -9.44 4.75 -8.41
N ASP A 66 -10.65 4.69 -8.96
CA ASP A 66 -11.77 3.96 -8.33
C ASP A 66 -11.49 2.43 -8.30
N GLU A 67 -11.03 1.82 -9.40
CA GLU A 67 -10.64 0.40 -9.45
C GLU A 67 -9.53 0.10 -8.43
N PHE A 68 -8.54 0.97 -8.30
CA PHE A 68 -7.46 0.82 -7.33
C PHE A 68 -8.00 0.84 -5.88
N CYS A 69 -8.94 1.73 -5.59
CA CYS A 69 -9.56 1.80 -4.26
C CYS A 69 -10.41 0.57 -3.97
N ASP A 70 -11.32 0.22 -4.87
CA ASP A 70 -12.34 -0.80 -4.62
C ASP A 70 -11.76 -2.22 -4.65
N ASP A 71 -10.87 -2.51 -5.61
CA ASP A 71 -10.38 -3.87 -5.88
C ASP A 71 -9.03 -4.19 -5.21
N TYR A 72 -8.27 -3.19 -4.73
CA TYR A 72 -6.94 -3.41 -4.14
C TYR A 72 -6.79 -2.80 -2.76
N ILE A 73 -7.21 -1.57 -2.52
CA ILE A 73 -7.11 -0.93 -1.20
C ILE A 73 -8.14 -1.54 -0.24
N VAL A 74 -9.43 -1.57 -0.59
CA VAL A 74 -10.50 -2.10 0.27
C VAL A 74 -10.22 -3.53 0.71
N PRO A 75 -9.81 -4.48 -0.16
CA PRO A 75 -9.40 -5.82 0.27
C PRO A 75 -8.29 -5.82 1.32
N CYS A 76 -7.28 -4.95 1.19
CA CYS A 76 -6.21 -4.83 2.18
C CYS A 76 -6.68 -4.19 3.48
N VAL A 77 -7.58 -3.20 3.44
CA VAL A 77 -8.21 -2.60 4.63
C VAL A 77 -9.03 -3.65 5.38
N LYS A 78 -9.91 -4.36 4.69
CA LYS A 78 -10.70 -5.47 5.25
C LYS A 78 -9.84 -6.54 5.90
N ALA A 79 -8.71 -6.86 5.29
CA ALA A 79 -7.75 -7.82 5.85
C ALA A 79 -7.00 -7.26 7.08
N GLY A 80 -6.91 -5.95 7.25
CA GLY A 80 -5.99 -5.33 8.19
C GLY A 80 -4.53 -5.57 7.81
N ALA A 81 -4.23 -5.52 6.50
CA ALA A 81 -2.92 -5.87 5.96
C ALA A 81 -1.88 -4.78 6.22
N VAL A 82 -0.95 -5.05 7.12
CA VAL A 82 0.16 -4.16 7.49
C VAL A 82 1.46 -4.94 7.47
N TYR A 83 2.40 -4.56 6.60
CA TYR A 83 3.69 -5.23 6.52
C TYR A 83 4.61 -4.79 7.65
N GLU A 84 5.21 -5.76 8.34
CA GLU A 84 6.11 -5.56 9.49
C GLU A 84 5.49 -4.64 10.58
N ASN A 85 4.17 -4.71 10.75
CA ASN A 85 3.38 -3.92 11.71
C ASN A 85 3.46 -2.39 11.54
N LYS A 86 3.90 -1.89 10.39
CA LYS A 86 4.07 -0.45 10.15
C LYS A 86 3.69 0.00 8.75
N TYR A 87 4.08 -0.75 7.72
CA TYR A 87 3.94 -0.31 6.34
C TYR A 87 2.57 -0.69 5.76
N LEU A 88 1.79 0.32 5.38
CA LEU A 88 0.45 0.18 4.81
C LEU A 88 0.43 -0.14 3.31
N LEU A 89 1.51 -0.68 2.76
CA LEU A 89 1.60 -1.32 1.45
C LEU A 89 1.32 -0.45 0.22
N GLY A 90 1.35 0.87 0.32
CA GLY A 90 0.87 1.76 -0.75
C GLY A 90 1.50 1.52 -2.12
N THR A 91 2.84 1.41 -2.20
CA THR A 91 3.54 1.04 -3.44
C THR A 91 3.16 -0.38 -3.88
N SER A 92 3.13 -1.32 -2.92
CA SER A 92 2.90 -2.75 -3.21
C SER A 92 1.51 -3.01 -3.78
N MET A 93 0.48 -2.32 -3.28
CA MET A 93 -0.91 -2.43 -3.75
C MET A 93 -1.12 -1.84 -5.15
N ALA A 94 -0.34 -0.84 -5.53
CA ALA A 94 -0.47 -0.20 -6.84
C ALA A 94 0.12 -1.04 -7.99
N ARG A 95 1.10 -1.91 -7.73
CA ARG A 95 1.79 -2.65 -8.80
C ARG A 95 0.92 -3.72 -9.48
N PRO A 96 0.07 -4.50 -8.80
CA PRO A 96 -0.84 -5.45 -9.46
C PRO A 96 -1.80 -4.80 -10.47
N PRO A 97 -2.56 -3.74 -10.16
CA PRO A 97 -3.43 -3.10 -11.15
C PRO A 97 -2.64 -2.48 -12.30
N ILE A 98 -1.47 -1.89 -12.04
CA ILE A 98 -0.59 -1.38 -13.10
C ILE A 98 -0.17 -2.53 -14.04
N ALA A 99 0.32 -3.66 -13.50
CA ALA A 99 0.70 -4.81 -14.30
C ALA A 99 -0.46 -5.34 -15.15
N LYS A 100 -1.68 -5.40 -14.58
CA LYS A 100 -2.90 -5.79 -15.30
C LYS A 100 -3.18 -4.86 -16.49
N LYS A 101 -3.13 -3.54 -16.29
CA LYS A 101 -3.35 -2.57 -17.37
C LYS A 101 -2.26 -2.62 -18.45
N LEU A 102 -1.00 -2.81 -18.07
CA LEU A 102 0.08 -3.01 -19.04
C LEU A 102 -0.18 -4.22 -19.93
N VAL A 103 -0.63 -5.34 -19.36
CA VAL A 103 -0.99 -6.55 -20.11
C VAL A 103 -2.19 -6.29 -21.03
N GLU A 104 -3.25 -5.62 -20.53
CA GLU A 104 -4.44 -5.27 -21.33
C GLU A 104 -4.05 -4.43 -22.56
N ILE A 105 -3.19 -3.42 -22.37
CA ILE A 105 -2.72 -2.58 -23.47
C ILE A 105 -1.78 -3.34 -24.40
N ALA A 106 -0.90 -4.20 -23.89
CA ALA A 106 -0.05 -5.04 -24.72
C ALA A 106 -0.88 -5.94 -25.64
N ARG A 107 -1.93 -6.55 -25.12
CA ARG A 107 -2.87 -7.37 -25.92
C ARG A 107 -3.62 -6.53 -26.96
N LYS A 108 -4.12 -5.36 -26.59
CA LYS A 108 -4.83 -4.43 -27.47
C LYS A 108 -3.97 -3.96 -28.65
N GLU A 109 -2.69 -3.69 -28.41
CA GLU A 109 -1.76 -3.20 -29.41
C GLU A 109 -1.03 -4.32 -30.18
N GLY A 110 -1.20 -5.58 -29.80
CA GLY A 110 -0.47 -6.70 -30.35
C GLY A 110 1.03 -6.63 -30.03
N ALA A 111 1.40 -6.08 -28.89
CA ALA A 111 2.78 -6.00 -28.44
C ALA A 111 3.30 -7.38 -28.00
N THR A 112 4.57 -7.64 -28.27
CA THR A 112 5.26 -8.90 -27.92
C THR A 112 6.03 -8.82 -26.63
N ALA A 113 6.19 -7.60 -26.09
CA ALA A 113 6.97 -7.34 -24.87
C ALA A 113 6.35 -6.26 -24.00
N ILE A 114 6.65 -6.35 -22.69
CA ILE A 114 6.43 -5.27 -21.71
C ILE A 114 7.80 -4.89 -21.12
N CYS A 115 8.06 -3.60 -20.99
CA CYS A 115 9.26 -3.06 -20.36
C CYS A 115 8.90 -2.28 -19.10
N HIS A 116 9.74 -2.37 -18.07
CA HIS A 116 9.65 -1.55 -16.86
C HIS A 116 11.00 -1.00 -16.43
N GLY A 117 11.00 0.19 -15.82
CA GLY A 117 12.19 0.88 -15.34
C GLY A 117 12.56 0.59 -13.87
N ALA A 118 12.00 -0.47 -13.26
CA ALA A 118 12.31 -0.79 -11.87
C ALA A 118 13.79 -1.16 -11.68
N THR A 119 14.44 -0.53 -10.69
CA THR A 119 15.85 -0.71 -10.42
C THR A 119 16.19 -2.08 -9.82
N ARG A 120 17.46 -2.52 -9.93
CA ARG A 120 17.95 -3.83 -9.42
C ARG A 120 17.76 -4.02 -7.91
N LYS A 121 17.74 -2.95 -7.14
CA LYS A 121 17.68 -2.98 -5.67
C LYS A 121 16.24 -2.91 -5.13
N GLY A 122 15.28 -2.54 -5.97
CA GLY A 122 13.88 -2.35 -5.58
C GLY A 122 13.04 -3.63 -5.64
N ASN A 123 11.98 -3.67 -4.85
CA ASN A 123 10.99 -4.75 -4.88
C ASN A 123 10.10 -4.72 -6.12
N ASP A 124 9.96 -3.57 -6.76
CA ASP A 124 9.00 -3.34 -7.84
C ASP A 124 9.25 -4.21 -9.07
N GLN A 125 10.53 -4.53 -9.35
CA GLN A 125 10.85 -5.48 -10.41
C GLN A 125 10.16 -6.84 -10.19
N ILE A 126 10.12 -7.34 -8.93
CA ILE A 126 9.45 -8.60 -8.59
C ILE A 126 7.95 -8.44 -8.76
N ARG A 127 7.38 -7.35 -8.26
CA ARG A 127 5.93 -7.09 -8.29
C ARG A 127 5.39 -6.99 -9.72
N PHE A 128 6.06 -6.22 -10.60
CA PHE A 128 5.68 -6.13 -12.00
C PHE A 128 5.80 -7.48 -12.71
N GLU A 129 6.94 -8.15 -12.57
CA GLU A 129 7.17 -9.39 -13.31
C GLU A 129 6.28 -10.54 -12.86
N LEU A 130 6.04 -10.71 -11.56
CA LEU A 130 5.11 -11.72 -11.08
C LEU A 130 3.68 -11.46 -11.56
N GLY A 131 3.25 -10.19 -11.56
CA GLY A 131 1.95 -9.80 -12.12
C GLY A 131 1.84 -10.10 -13.61
N ILE A 132 2.83 -9.69 -14.40
CA ILE A 132 2.85 -9.94 -15.85
C ILE A 132 2.90 -11.45 -16.14
N LYS A 133 3.76 -12.21 -15.47
CA LYS A 133 3.88 -13.67 -15.66
C LYS A 133 2.60 -14.42 -15.32
N ALA A 134 1.87 -13.96 -14.31
CA ALA A 134 0.58 -14.56 -13.94
C ALA A 134 -0.51 -14.29 -14.98
N LEU A 135 -0.52 -13.10 -15.60
CA LEU A 135 -1.57 -12.66 -16.51
C LEU A 135 -1.26 -12.93 -17.99
N ALA A 136 0.03 -12.91 -18.37
CA ALA A 136 0.49 -13.03 -19.74
C ALA A 136 1.86 -13.73 -19.83
N PRO A 137 1.92 -15.06 -19.59
CA PRO A 137 3.18 -15.81 -19.53
C PRO A 137 3.95 -15.86 -20.88
N ASP A 138 3.29 -15.55 -21.96
CA ASP A 138 3.84 -15.51 -23.33
C ASP A 138 4.52 -14.16 -23.68
N LEU A 139 4.27 -13.09 -22.93
CA LEU A 139 4.90 -11.80 -23.18
C LEU A 139 6.33 -11.77 -22.66
N LYS A 140 7.24 -11.26 -23.49
CA LYS A 140 8.61 -11.00 -23.07
C LYS A 140 8.66 -9.84 -22.08
N ILE A 141 9.44 -9.99 -21.01
CA ILE A 141 9.70 -8.91 -20.05
C ILE A 141 11.08 -8.33 -20.31
N ILE A 142 11.17 -7.00 -20.43
CA ILE A 142 12.42 -6.26 -20.61
C ILE A 142 12.62 -5.42 -19.34
N ALA A 143 13.75 -5.65 -18.67
CA ALA A 143 14.14 -4.94 -17.46
C ALA A 143 15.57 -4.37 -17.65
N PRO A 144 15.71 -3.16 -18.20
CA PRO A 144 17.02 -2.60 -18.60
C PRO A 144 18.07 -2.63 -17.49
N TRP A 145 17.69 -2.24 -16.28
CA TRP A 145 18.57 -2.21 -15.12
C TRP A 145 19.25 -3.55 -14.77
N ARG A 146 18.77 -4.67 -15.29
CA ARG A 146 19.41 -5.99 -15.15
C ARG A 146 20.20 -6.43 -16.39
N MET A 147 20.07 -5.69 -17.49
CA MET A 147 20.72 -6.02 -18.77
C MET A 147 22.06 -5.28 -18.89
N THR A 148 22.98 -5.58 -17.95
CA THR A 148 24.26 -4.83 -17.80
C THR A 148 25.17 -4.85 -19.02
N ASP A 149 24.96 -5.78 -19.95
CA ASP A 149 25.73 -5.87 -21.19
C ASP A 149 25.30 -4.81 -22.23
N VAL A 150 24.06 -4.30 -22.13
CA VAL A 150 23.48 -3.35 -23.09
C VAL A 150 22.97 -2.06 -22.43
N TRP A 151 22.65 -2.09 -21.12
CA TRP A 151 22.31 -0.92 -20.34
C TRP A 151 23.58 -0.33 -19.71
N THR A 152 24.11 0.73 -20.28
CA THR A 152 25.39 1.31 -19.88
C THR A 152 25.29 2.47 -18.90
N MET A 153 24.08 3.04 -18.73
CA MET A 153 23.83 4.14 -17.80
C MET A 153 23.86 3.63 -16.36
N GLN A 154 24.81 4.15 -15.56
CA GLN A 154 25.02 3.72 -14.18
C GLN A 154 24.55 4.75 -13.15
N SER A 155 24.40 6.00 -13.60
CA SER A 155 24.06 7.14 -12.75
C SER A 155 22.95 7.99 -13.40
N ARG A 156 22.34 8.86 -12.58
CA ARG A 156 21.37 9.85 -13.05
C ARG A 156 22.01 10.81 -14.06
N GLU A 157 23.27 11.16 -13.88
CA GLU A 157 24.04 12.02 -14.78
C GLU A 157 24.19 11.36 -16.16
N ASP A 158 24.51 10.04 -16.20
CA ASP A 158 24.62 9.28 -17.46
C ASP A 158 23.28 9.30 -18.22
N GLU A 159 22.15 9.15 -17.52
CA GLU A 159 20.81 9.16 -18.12
C GLU A 159 20.47 10.56 -18.67
N ILE A 160 20.84 11.62 -17.96
CA ILE A 160 20.65 13.01 -18.43
C ILE A 160 21.49 13.26 -19.69
N GLU A 161 22.75 12.84 -19.71
CA GLU A 161 23.62 12.97 -20.89
C GLU A 161 23.08 12.18 -22.08
N TYR A 162 22.62 10.95 -21.83
CA TYR A 162 22.00 10.11 -22.83
C TYR A 162 20.75 10.74 -23.42
N CYS A 163 19.85 11.26 -22.59
CA CYS A 163 18.67 11.98 -23.04
C CYS A 163 19.01 13.20 -23.89
N LYS A 164 19.99 14.02 -23.48
CA LYS A 164 20.46 15.18 -24.24
C LYS A 164 21.05 14.80 -25.59
N ALA A 165 21.84 13.72 -25.64
CA ALA A 165 22.42 13.21 -26.90
C ALA A 165 21.33 12.79 -27.91
N HIS A 166 20.15 12.42 -27.42
CA HIS A 166 18.97 12.08 -28.23
C HIS A 166 18.01 13.25 -28.49
N GLY A 167 18.42 14.48 -28.14
CA GLY A 167 17.60 15.69 -28.34
C GLY A 167 16.45 15.80 -27.35
N ILE A 168 16.49 15.06 -26.25
CA ILE A 168 15.50 15.11 -25.19
C ILE A 168 16.02 16.05 -24.10
N ASP A 169 15.63 17.32 -24.20
CA ASP A 169 15.99 18.34 -23.22
C ASP A 169 14.83 18.51 -22.24
N LEU A 170 14.92 17.83 -21.13
CA LEU A 170 13.92 17.87 -20.06
C LEU A 170 14.50 18.55 -18.82
N PRO A 171 13.68 19.27 -18.05
CA PRO A 171 14.13 19.99 -16.85
C PRO A 171 14.35 19.04 -15.67
N PHE A 172 15.11 17.95 -15.90
CA PHE A 172 15.55 17.10 -14.82
C PHE A 172 16.70 17.76 -14.09
N ASP A 173 16.46 18.16 -12.84
CA ASP A 173 17.52 18.69 -12.00
C ASP A 173 18.42 17.52 -11.55
N ALA A 174 19.74 17.70 -11.73
CA ALA A 174 20.75 16.79 -11.20
C ALA A 174 20.88 16.89 -9.66
N LYS A 175 20.17 17.84 -9.03
CA LYS A 175 20.23 18.03 -7.59
C LYS A 175 19.71 16.78 -6.86
N HIS A 176 20.39 16.46 -5.77
CA HIS A 176 19.97 15.46 -4.82
C HIS A 176 18.53 15.74 -4.36
N SER A 177 17.61 14.83 -4.70
CA SER A 177 16.23 14.85 -4.26
C SER A 177 15.86 13.48 -3.74
N TYR A 178 14.90 13.42 -2.83
CA TYR A 178 14.32 12.15 -2.41
C TYR A 178 13.77 11.38 -3.61
N SER A 179 13.99 10.07 -3.62
CA SER A 179 13.25 9.18 -4.49
C SER A 179 11.84 9.03 -3.93
N ARG A 180 10.83 9.33 -4.74
CA ARG A 180 9.43 9.32 -4.32
C ARG A 180 8.61 8.39 -5.21
N ASP A 181 7.63 7.71 -4.61
CA ASP A 181 6.57 6.98 -5.30
C ASP A 181 5.24 7.39 -4.67
N ARG A 182 4.34 7.93 -5.49
CA ARG A 182 3.07 8.50 -5.05
C ARG A 182 1.88 7.83 -5.72
N ASN A 183 0.83 7.63 -4.95
CA ASN A 183 -0.51 7.29 -5.41
C ASN A 183 -1.54 7.87 -4.44
N LEU A 184 -2.83 7.59 -4.65
CA LEU A 184 -3.89 8.11 -3.77
C LEU A 184 -3.73 7.69 -2.31
N TRP A 185 -3.18 6.48 -2.06
CA TRP A 185 -3.06 5.92 -0.71
C TRP A 185 -1.89 6.50 0.07
N HIS A 186 -0.74 6.75 -0.60
CA HIS A 186 0.47 7.15 0.09
C HIS A 186 1.48 7.91 -0.80
N ILE A 187 2.53 8.39 -0.17
CA ILE A 187 3.79 8.73 -0.79
C ILE A 187 4.95 8.12 0.01
N SER A 188 5.92 7.53 -0.70
CA SER A 188 7.17 7.06 -0.11
C SER A 188 8.30 8.05 -0.36
N HIS A 189 9.25 8.12 0.58
CA HIS A 189 10.47 8.89 0.48
C HIS A 189 11.67 8.01 0.81
N GLU A 190 12.66 7.97 -0.07
CA GLU A 190 13.91 7.23 0.09
C GLU A 190 15.09 8.10 -0.35
N GLY A 191 16.30 7.78 0.11
CA GLY A 191 17.54 8.45 -0.30
C GLY A 191 17.97 9.58 0.65
N LEU A 192 19.01 10.31 0.25
CA LEU A 192 19.63 11.38 1.03
C LEU A 192 20.01 10.92 2.46
N GLU A 193 19.69 11.71 3.49
CA GLU A 193 19.97 11.38 4.90
C GLU A 193 19.26 10.10 5.38
N LEU A 194 18.21 9.64 4.69
CA LEU A 194 17.52 8.40 5.04
C LEU A 194 18.37 7.16 4.77
N GLU A 195 19.42 7.25 3.96
CA GLU A 195 20.34 6.13 3.71
C GLU A 195 21.18 5.78 4.96
N ASP A 196 21.32 6.73 5.90
CA ASP A 196 21.95 6.48 7.19
C ASP A 196 20.88 6.37 8.29
N PRO A 197 20.67 5.18 8.89
CA PRO A 197 19.69 5.01 9.97
C PRO A 197 19.98 5.83 11.24
N ALA A 198 21.20 6.38 11.38
CA ALA A 198 21.56 7.25 12.49
C ALA A 198 21.14 8.72 12.28
N CYS A 199 20.75 9.09 11.08
CA CYS A 199 20.32 10.45 10.75
C CYS A 199 18.83 10.64 11.01
N GLU A 200 18.47 11.78 11.60
CA GLU A 200 17.08 12.22 11.73
C GLU A 200 16.53 12.70 10.38
N PRO A 201 15.30 12.30 9.96
CA PRO A 201 14.70 12.82 8.76
C PRO A 201 14.42 14.32 8.84
N ASN A 202 14.72 15.06 7.79
CA ASN A 202 14.30 16.45 7.67
C ASN A 202 12.84 16.54 7.23
N TYR A 203 11.92 16.44 8.17
CA TYR A 203 10.47 16.46 7.87
C TYR A 203 10.00 17.75 7.19
N ASP A 204 10.72 18.85 7.32
CA ASP A 204 10.36 20.13 6.68
C ASP A 204 10.52 20.09 5.16
N ASP A 205 11.53 19.40 4.68
CA ASP A 205 11.80 19.24 3.25
C ASP A 205 11.20 17.94 2.68
N LEU A 206 10.96 16.95 3.55
CA LEU A 206 10.53 15.62 3.15
C LEU A 206 9.03 15.54 2.93
N LEU A 207 8.20 16.06 3.87
CA LEU A 207 6.76 15.88 3.89
C LEU A 207 6.07 16.63 2.75
N VAL A 208 5.13 15.95 2.07
CA VAL A 208 4.37 16.47 0.92
C VAL A 208 2.86 16.43 1.16
N LEU A 209 2.37 15.39 1.85
CA LEU A 209 0.94 15.21 2.09
C LEU A 209 0.45 15.89 3.37
N GLY A 210 1.37 16.25 4.25
CA GLY A 210 1.01 16.81 5.53
C GLY A 210 2.13 17.60 6.20
N VAL A 211 1.97 17.78 7.49
CA VAL A 211 2.94 18.46 8.39
C VAL A 211 3.39 17.52 9.49
N SER A 212 4.55 17.81 10.12
CA SER A 212 4.94 17.08 11.32
C SER A 212 3.93 17.30 12.47
N PRO A 213 3.78 16.35 13.41
CA PRO A 213 2.88 16.51 14.56
C PRO A 213 3.12 17.80 15.36
N GLU A 214 4.35 18.28 15.41
CA GLU A 214 4.74 19.52 16.10
C GLU A 214 4.16 20.77 15.43
N LYS A 215 4.02 20.74 14.08
CA LYS A 215 3.47 21.82 13.29
C LYS A 215 1.96 21.73 13.08
N ALA A 216 1.33 20.63 13.53
CA ALA A 216 -0.11 20.44 13.44
C ALA A 216 -0.86 21.39 14.37
N PRO A 217 -2.13 21.73 14.06
CA PRO A 217 -2.97 22.62 14.87
C PRO A 217 -3.11 22.17 16.33
N ASP A 218 -3.19 23.14 17.24
CA ASP A 218 -3.44 22.91 18.68
C ASP A 218 -4.88 22.51 18.99
N GLU A 219 -5.79 22.65 18.03
CA GLU A 219 -7.18 22.21 18.15
C GLU A 219 -7.38 20.91 17.39
N GLY A 220 -7.94 19.91 18.08
CA GLY A 220 -8.28 18.63 17.45
C GLY A 220 -9.61 18.71 16.68
N GLU A 221 -9.75 17.86 15.65
CA GLU A 221 -10.91 17.80 14.76
C GLU A 221 -11.61 16.44 14.87
N TYR A 222 -12.94 16.46 15.06
CA TYR A 222 -13.74 15.24 15.10
C TYR A 222 -14.07 14.76 13.69
N VAL A 223 -14.00 13.44 13.50
CA VAL A 223 -14.34 12.77 12.25
C VAL A 223 -15.25 11.60 12.57
N THR A 224 -16.26 11.39 11.73
CA THR A 224 -17.19 10.27 11.81
C THR A 224 -17.20 9.52 10.49
N MET A 225 -17.10 8.19 10.55
CA MET A 225 -17.14 7.32 9.37
C MET A 225 -18.16 6.22 9.55
N THR A 226 -18.85 5.85 8.48
CA THR A 226 -19.71 4.65 8.48
C THR A 226 -19.13 3.58 7.57
N PHE A 227 -19.37 2.33 7.96
CA PHE A 227 -18.96 1.14 7.22
C PHE A 227 -20.15 0.21 7.00
N GLU A 228 -20.12 -0.50 5.88
CA GLU A 228 -21.01 -1.61 5.57
C GLU A 228 -20.21 -2.79 5.05
N ALA A 229 -20.30 -3.93 5.74
CA ALA A 229 -19.51 -5.14 5.42
C ALA A 229 -18.01 -4.87 5.22
N GLY A 230 -17.42 -4.05 6.10
CA GLY A 230 -16.01 -3.65 6.08
C GLY A 230 -15.64 -2.60 5.04
N VAL A 231 -16.59 -2.10 4.25
CA VAL A 231 -16.36 -1.07 3.22
C VAL A 231 -16.76 0.29 3.76
N PRO A 232 -15.91 1.34 3.70
CA PRO A 232 -16.29 2.68 4.11
C PRO A 232 -17.34 3.25 3.16
N LYS A 233 -18.39 3.89 3.71
CA LYS A 233 -19.54 4.42 2.96
C LYS A 233 -19.73 5.92 3.07
N SER A 234 -19.41 6.49 4.23
CA SER A 234 -19.59 7.93 4.45
C SER A 234 -18.47 8.52 5.30
N LEU A 235 -18.29 9.82 5.14
CA LEU A 235 -17.42 10.65 5.97
C LEU A 235 -18.20 11.88 6.43
N ASN A 236 -18.23 12.12 7.74
CA ASN A 236 -18.95 13.24 8.37
C ASN A 236 -20.41 13.36 7.88
N GLY A 237 -21.11 12.21 7.78
CA GLY A 237 -22.51 12.12 7.37
C GLY A 237 -22.77 12.25 5.85
N LYS A 238 -21.73 12.42 5.02
CA LYS A 238 -21.84 12.47 3.57
C LYS A 238 -21.46 11.14 2.96
N GLU A 239 -22.36 10.50 2.21
CA GLU A 239 -22.04 9.33 1.39
C GLU A 239 -21.07 9.71 0.25
N MET A 240 -20.04 8.89 0.05
CA MET A 240 -18.96 9.17 -0.91
C MET A 240 -18.40 7.85 -1.44
N LYS A 241 -17.78 7.90 -2.62
CA LYS A 241 -16.94 6.80 -3.10
C LYS A 241 -15.73 6.61 -2.19
N VAL A 242 -15.17 5.40 -2.17
CA VAL A 242 -13.96 5.11 -1.38
C VAL A 242 -12.81 6.03 -1.75
N SER A 243 -12.61 6.31 -3.03
CA SER A 243 -11.57 7.22 -3.53
C SER A 243 -11.74 8.66 -3.00
N GLU A 244 -12.97 9.15 -2.93
CA GLU A 244 -13.29 10.46 -2.36
C GLU A 244 -13.07 10.50 -0.84
N ILE A 245 -13.47 9.42 -0.13
CA ILE A 245 -13.22 9.29 1.32
C ILE A 245 -11.72 9.34 1.61
N ILE A 246 -10.91 8.56 0.89
CA ILE A 246 -9.45 8.55 1.07
C ILE A 246 -8.86 9.92 0.77
N THR A 247 -9.33 10.61 -0.29
CA THR A 247 -8.88 11.96 -0.65
C THR A 247 -9.14 12.95 0.47
N GLU A 248 -10.34 12.95 1.06
CA GLU A 248 -10.67 13.85 2.17
C GLU A 248 -9.91 13.48 3.45
N LEU A 249 -9.77 12.18 3.74
CA LEU A 249 -8.98 11.70 4.89
C LEU A 249 -7.50 12.06 4.76
N ASN A 250 -6.94 12.07 3.55
CA ASN A 250 -5.56 12.53 3.31
C ASN A 250 -5.39 14.00 3.70
N LYS A 251 -6.36 14.86 3.35
CA LYS A 251 -6.33 16.29 3.73
C LYS A 251 -6.43 16.46 5.25
N LEU A 252 -7.38 15.76 5.87
CA LEU A 252 -7.61 15.83 7.32
C LEU A 252 -6.41 15.25 8.09
N GLY A 253 -5.94 14.07 7.72
CA GLY A 253 -4.80 13.42 8.35
C GLY A 253 -3.50 14.20 8.18
N GLY A 254 -3.24 14.69 6.95
CA GLY A 254 -2.07 15.51 6.67
C GLY A 254 -2.05 16.82 7.48
N LYS A 255 -3.20 17.50 7.61
CA LYS A 255 -3.37 18.69 8.46
C LYS A 255 -2.98 18.41 9.91
N HIS A 256 -3.32 17.23 10.43
CA HIS A 256 -3.07 16.84 11.83
C HIS A 256 -1.80 16.02 12.04
N GLY A 257 -0.92 15.91 11.04
CA GLY A 257 0.36 15.21 11.16
C GLY A 257 0.23 13.70 11.34
N ILE A 258 -0.84 13.09 10.81
CA ILE A 258 -1.12 11.66 10.94
C ILE A 258 -0.52 10.89 9.79
N GLY A 259 -0.08 9.65 10.06
CA GLY A 259 0.33 8.68 9.05
C GLY A 259 1.76 8.83 8.56
N ILE A 260 2.65 9.46 9.34
CA ILE A 260 4.08 9.51 9.08
C ILE A 260 4.74 8.29 9.72
N VAL A 261 5.40 7.47 8.91
CA VAL A 261 6.06 6.24 9.38
C VAL A 261 7.48 6.18 8.85
N ASP A 262 8.47 6.22 9.75
CA ASP A 262 9.88 5.94 9.45
C ASP A 262 10.18 4.50 9.80
N ILE A 263 10.59 3.70 8.80
CA ILE A 263 10.86 2.28 8.99
C ILE A 263 12.12 1.82 8.28
N VAL A 264 12.80 0.86 8.88
CA VAL A 264 13.81 0.01 8.23
C VAL A 264 13.14 -1.33 7.94
N GLU A 265 12.75 -1.53 6.69
CA GLU A 265 12.03 -2.73 6.25
C GLU A 265 12.95 -3.79 5.65
N ASN A 266 12.47 -5.04 5.63
CA ASN A 266 13.16 -6.13 4.93
C ASN A 266 12.58 -6.26 3.51
N ARG A 267 13.39 -5.92 2.50
CA ARG A 267 13.02 -6.09 1.08
C ARG A 267 12.99 -7.57 0.68
N VAL A 268 12.10 -7.91 -0.25
CA VAL A 268 12.02 -9.27 -0.83
C VAL A 268 13.33 -9.71 -1.44
N VAL A 269 14.10 -8.78 -1.99
CA VAL A 269 15.45 -9.03 -2.55
C VAL A 269 16.52 -9.28 -1.48
N GLY A 270 16.16 -9.32 -0.18
CA GLY A 270 17.02 -9.77 0.91
C GLY A 270 17.82 -8.68 1.64
N MET A 271 17.72 -7.42 1.24
CA MET A 271 18.38 -6.31 1.92
C MET A 271 17.42 -5.52 2.81
N LYS A 272 17.96 -4.83 3.81
CA LYS A 272 17.22 -3.81 4.55
C LYS A 272 17.24 -2.48 3.80
N SER A 273 16.15 -1.75 3.90
CA SER A 273 16.01 -0.40 3.33
C SER A 273 15.23 0.48 4.27
N ARG A 274 15.67 1.73 4.44
CA ARG A 274 14.93 2.73 5.19
C ARG A 274 14.12 3.60 4.26
N GLY A 275 12.89 3.88 4.64
CA GLY A 275 12.02 4.84 3.97
C GLY A 275 11.12 5.53 4.96
N VAL A 276 10.70 6.74 4.62
CA VAL A 276 9.63 7.46 5.30
C VAL A 276 8.40 7.45 4.43
N TYR A 277 7.28 7.05 5.01
CA TYR A 277 6.00 6.94 4.31
C TYR A 277 5.01 7.93 4.90
N GLU A 278 4.30 8.64 4.04
CA GLU A 278 3.11 9.42 4.42
C GLU A 278 1.88 8.68 3.93
N THR A 279 1.03 8.23 4.85
CA THR A 279 -0.22 7.54 4.55
C THR A 279 -1.34 8.09 5.44
N PRO A 280 -1.64 9.40 5.38
CA PRO A 280 -2.51 10.04 6.36
C PRO A 280 -3.93 9.47 6.34
N GLY A 281 -4.58 9.42 5.19
CA GLY A 281 -5.94 8.88 5.07
C GLY A 281 -6.01 7.39 5.30
N GLY A 282 -5.00 6.66 4.82
CA GLY A 282 -4.91 5.21 5.02
C GLY A 282 -4.77 4.84 6.49
N THR A 283 -3.97 5.56 7.26
CA THR A 283 -3.81 5.33 8.71
C THR A 283 -5.14 5.54 9.44
N ILE A 284 -5.87 6.60 9.10
CA ILE A 284 -7.19 6.88 9.70
C ILE A 284 -8.18 5.77 9.33
N LEU A 285 -8.22 5.37 8.06
CA LEU A 285 -9.16 4.35 7.57
C LEU A 285 -8.90 2.98 8.21
N MET A 286 -7.63 2.57 8.31
CA MET A 286 -7.23 1.32 8.96
C MET A 286 -7.60 1.30 10.44
N GLU A 287 -7.34 2.38 11.17
CA GLU A 287 -7.69 2.52 12.59
C GLU A 287 -9.21 2.49 12.79
N ALA A 288 -9.97 3.20 11.96
CA ALA A 288 -11.44 3.21 12.04
C ALA A 288 -12.04 1.82 11.80
N HIS A 289 -11.49 1.09 10.82
CA HIS A 289 -11.93 -0.26 10.50
C HIS A 289 -11.61 -1.24 11.65
N ASP A 290 -10.40 -1.18 12.22
CA ASP A 290 -10.00 -2.03 13.35
C ASP A 290 -10.86 -1.77 14.60
N GLN A 291 -11.20 -0.51 14.90
CA GLN A 291 -12.13 -0.16 16.02
C GLN A 291 -13.51 -0.79 15.85
N LEU A 292 -13.99 -0.92 14.63
CA LEU A 292 -15.28 -1.56 14.37
C LEU A 292 -15.18 -3.08 14.50
N GLU A 293 -14.09 -3.69 14.03
CA GLU A 293 -13.83 -5.13 14.22
C GLU A 293 -13.74 -5.53 15.70
N GLU A 294 -13.09 -4.72 16.54
CA GLU A 294 -13.01 -4.95 17.98
C GLU A 294 -14.40 -5.12 18.61
N LEU A 295 -15.43 -4.42 18.07
CA LEU A 295 -16.78 -4.43 18.59
C LEU A 295 -17.62 -5.61 18.08
N VAL A 296 -17.32 -6.10 16.87
CA VAL A 296 -18.20 -7.01 16.11
C VAL A 296 -17.67 -8.43 16.05
N LEU A 297 -16.35 -8.64 16.05
CA LEU A 297 -15.78 -9.96 15.92
C LEU A 297 -15.58 -10.65 17.29
N ASP A 298 -15.91 -11.93 17.39
CA ASP A 298 -15.56 -12.74 18.55
C ASP A 298 -14.05 -12.98 18.62
N ARG A 299 -13.56 -13.32 19.81
CA ARG A 299 -12.13 -13.49 20.10
C ARG A 299 -11.44 -14.43 19.11
N ALA A 300 -12.01 -15.61 18.87
CA ALA A 300 -11.35 -16.64 18.04
C ALA A 300 -11.27 -16.21 16.58
N THR A 301 -12.34 -15.63 16.06
CA THR A 301 -12.38 -15.06 14.70
C THR A 301 -11.39 -13.91 14.55
N TYR A 302 -11.33 -13.00 15.53
CA TYR A 302 -10.44 -11.85 15.51
C TYR A 302 -8.96 -12.27 15.50
N GLU A 303 -8.57 -13.24 16.34
CA GLU A 303 -7.20 -13.78 16.40
C GLU A 303 -6.77 -14.35 15.03
N VAL A 304 -7.56 -15.23 14.42
CA VAL A 304 -7.25 -15.82 13.11
C VAL A 304 -7.27 -14.78 12.00
N LYS A 305 -8.19 -13.81 12.06
CA LYS A 305 -8.26 -12.72 11.10
C LYS A 305 -6.98 -11.86 11.10
N LYS A 306 -6.40 -11.57 12.26
CA LYS A 306 -5.10 -10.86 12.35
C LYS A 306 -3.96 -11.66 11.70
N ASP A 307 -3.93 -13.00 11.87
CA ASP A 307 -2.97 -13.85 11.20
C ASP A 307 -3.13 -13.82 9.67
N MET A 308 -4.38 -13.85 9.20
CA MET A 308 -4.67 -13.73 7.76
C MET A 308 -4.34 -12.33 7.23
N GLY A 309 -4.50 -11.29 8.02
CA GLY A 309 -4.05 -9.92 7.69
C GLY A 309 -2.54 -9.84 7.48
N ASN A 310 -1.76 -10.43 8.38
CA ASN A 310 -0.32 -10.56 8.24
C ASN A 310 0.06 -11.36 6.99
N LYS A 311 -0.67 -12.44 6.70
CA LYS A 311 -0.46 -13.24 5.49
C LYS A 311 -0.79 -12.45 4.23
N MET A 312 -1.89 -11.69 4.22
CA MET A 312 -2.24 -10.79 3.11
C MET A 312 -1.15 -9.75 2.88
N ALA A 313 -0.62 -9.13 3.95
CA ALA A 313 0.46 -8.16 3.84
C ALA A 313 1.71 -8.74 3.18
N GLN A 314 2.12 -9.96 3.54
CA GLN A 314 3.23 -10.66 2.90
C GLN A 314 2.96 -10.93 1.42
N ILE A 315 1.79 -11.44 1.09
CA ILE A 315 1.39 -11.74 -0.30
C ILE A 315 1.46 -10.48 -1.17
N VAL A 316 0.89 -9.39 -0.69
CA VAL A 316 0.88 -8.09 -1.39
C VAL A 316 2.29 -7.53 -1.53
N TYR A 317 3.06 -7.52 -0.43
CA TYR A 317 4.43 -7.02 -0.41
C TYR A 317 5.34 -7.74 -1.40
N GLU A 318 5.20 -9.06 -1.51
CA GLU A 318 5.95 -9.94 -2.40
C GLU A 318 5.46 -9.94 -3.86
N GLY A 319 4.41 -9.19 -4.20
CA GLY A 319 3.85 -9.12 -5.56
C GLY A 319 3.06 -10.36 -5.99
N LYS A 320 2.54 -11.12 -5.05
CA LYS A 320 1.79 -12.37 -5.27
C LYS A 320 0.27 -12.17 -5.32
N TRP A 321 -0.19 -11.03 -5.81
CA TRP A 321 -1.62 -10.69 -5.86
C TRP A 321 -2.45 -11.69 -6.67
N PHE A 322 -1.94 -12.09 -7.84
CA PHE A 322 -2.64 -13.02 -8.74
C PHE A 322 -2.30 -14.49 -8.43
N THR A 323 -2.56 -14.91 -7.18
CA THR A 323 -2.30 -16.29 -6.74
C THR A 323 -3.52 -16.88 -6.02
N PRO A 324 -3.72 -18.23 -6.11
CA PRO A 324 -4.78 -18.89 -5.36
C PRO A 324 -4.69 -18.66 -3.84
N LEU A 325 -3.48 -18.48 -3.30
CA LEU A 325 -3.31 -18.19 -1.87
C LEU A 325 -3.94 -16.84 -1.51
N ARG A 326 -3.74 -15.80 -2.34
CA ARG A 326 -4.38 -14.50 -2.12
C ARG A 326 -5.90 -14.62 -2.15
N GLU A 327 -6.44 -15.36 -3.12
CA GLU A 327 -7.88 -15.59 -3.24
C GLU A 327 -8.46 -16.31 -2.03
N ALA A 328 -7.78 -17.34 -1.53
CA ALA A 328 -8.20 -18.08 -0.34
C ALA A 328 -8.18 -17.21 0.92
N VAL A 329 -7.13 -16.40 1.12
CA VAL A 329 -7.04 -15.45 2.24
C VAL A 329 -8.14 -14.39 2.13
N GLN A 330 -8.39 -13.85 0.93
CA GLN A 330 -9.45 -12.88 0.71
C GLN A 330 -10.84 -13.46 1.00
N ALA A 331 -11.12 -14.68 0.56
CA ALA A 331 -12.39 -15.34 0.81
C ALA A 331 -12.64 -15.53 2.32
N PHE A 332 -11.60 -15.91 3.08
CA PHE A 332 -11.68 -15.95 4.55
C PHE A 332 -12.00 -14.58 5.13
N VAL A 333 -11.25 -13.54 4.71
CA VAL A 333 -11.46 -12.16 5.18
C VAL A 333 -12.87 -11.70 4.86
N ASP A 334 -13.35 -11.88 3.64
CA ASP A 334 -14.69 -11.41 3.22
C ASP A 334 -15.82 -12.05 4.05
N VAL A 335 -15.68 -13.31 4.46
CA VAL A 335 -16.64 -13.96 5.38
C VAL A 335 -16.63 -13.27 6.73
N THR A 336 -15.48 -12.91 7.28
CA THR A 336 -15.39 -12.23 8.59
C THR A 336 -15.96 -10.81 8.56
N GLN A 337 -16.01 -10.20 7.38
CA GLN A 337 -16.42 -8.81 7.21
C GLN A 337 -17.94 -8.60 7.05
N GLN A 338 -18.71 -9.66 6.86
CA GLN A 338 -20.15 -9.57 6.57
C GLN A 338 -20.96 -8.72 7.58
N TYR A 339 -20.52 -8.70 8.84
CA TYR A 339 -21.16 -7.96 9.93
C TYR A 339 -20.34 -6.76 10.43
N VAL A 340 -19.20 -6.46 9.80
CA VAL A 340 -18.40 -5.29 10.15
C VAL A 340 -19.07 -4.05 9.55
N THR A 341 -20.15 -3.63 10.21
CA THR A 341 -21.07 -2.57 9.80
C THR A 341 -21.38 -1.68 11.00
N GLY A 342 -21.25 -0.38 10.85
CA GLY A 342 -21.50 0.57 11.93
C GLY A 342 -20.87 1.92 11.70
N GLU A 343 -20.84 2.72 12.76
CA GLU A 343 -20.28 4.06 12.78
C GLU A 343 -19.11 4.15 13.76
N VAL A 344 -18.02 4.79 13.32
CA VAL A 344 -16.85 5.07 14.15
C VAL A 344 -16.61 6.57 14.20
N LYS A 345 -16.42 7.10 15.40
CA LYS A 345 -16.09 8.50 15.66
C LYS A 345 -14.75 8.59 16.36
N PHE A 346 -13.89 9.50 15.92
CA PHE A 346 -12.60 9.79 16.53
C PHE A 346 -12.25 11.27 16.42
N LYS A 347 -11.23 11.67 17.18
CA LYS A 347 -10.66 13.01 17.18
C LYS A 347 -9.22 12.92 16.66
N LEU A 348 -8.94 13.68 15.61
CA LEU A 348 -7.59 13.83 15.06
C LEU A 348 -6.85 14.93 15.81
N TYR A 349 -5.64 14.64 16.30
CA TYR A 349 -4.88 15.62 17.05
C TYR A 349 -3.38 15.29 17.06
N LYS A 350 -2.56 16.13 16.49
CA LYS A 350 -1.09 16.08 16.55
C LYS A 350 -0.51 14.67 16.42
N GLY A 351 -0.75 14.06 15.28
CA GLY A 351 -0.28 12.71 14.93
C GLY A 351 -1.07 11.57 15.57
N ASN A 352 -2.09 11.87 16.38
CA ASN A 352 -2.87 10.85 17.09
C ASN A 352 -4.31 10.76 16.57
N ILE A 353 -4.84 9.53 16.60
CA ILE A 353 -6.25 9.21 16.36
C ILE A 353 -6.83 8.78 17.71
N ILE A 354 -7.67 9.63 18.30
CA ILE A 354 -8.22 9.42 19.64
C ILE A 354 -9.66 8.89 19.50
N LYS A 355 -9.92 7.68 20.01
CA LYS A 355 -11.26 7.06 20.00
C LYS A 355 -12.28 7.96 20.67
N ALA A 356 -13.42 8.19 20.00
CA ALA A 356 -14.52 9.04 20.51
C ALA A 356 -15.89 8.33 20.49
N GLY A 357 -15.95 7.07 20.06
CA GLY A 357 -17.12 6.23 20.09
C GLY A 357 -17.22 5.33 18.85
N THR A 358 -17.79 4.13 19.06
CA THR A 358 -18.05 3.16 18.00
C THR A 358 -19.40 2.52 18.26
N THR A 359 -20.25 2.41 17.24
CA THR A 359 -21.54 1.77 17.31
C THR A 359 -21.73 0.79 16.16
N SER A 360 -22.40 -0.33 16.45
CA SER A 360 -22.75 -1.34 15.43
C SER A 360 -24.05 -2.02 15.82
N PRO A 361 -24.96 -2.31 14.86
CA PRO A 361 -26.11 -3.17 15.11
C PRO A 361 -25.70 -4.63 15.38
N TYR A 362 -24.46 -5.01 15.07
CA TYR A 362 -23.90 -6.34 15.28
C TYR A 362 -22.91 -6.39 16.45
N SER A 363 -22.92 -5.38 17.34
CA SER A 363 -22.04 -5.31 18.50
C SER A 363 -22.18 -6.55 19.39
N LEU A 364 -21.04 -7.17 19.71
CA LEU A 364 -20.94 -8.21 20.72
C LEU A 364 -20.75 -7.65 22.14
N TYR A 365 -20.51 -6.34 22.24
CA TYR A 365 -20.45 -5.66 23.54
C TYR A 365 -21.83 -5.49 24.12
N SER A 366 -22.08 -6.13 25.23
CA SER A 366 -23.32 -5.98 26.02
C SER A 366 -23.01 -5.22 27.30
N GLU A 367 -23.56 -4.02 27.42
CA GLU A 367 -23.40 -3.20 28.63
C GLU A 367 -23.87 -3.94 29.89
N SER A 368 -24.96 -4.68 29.81
CA SER A 368 -25.49 -5.45 30.94
C SER A 368 -24.61 -6.62 31.39
N LEU A 369 -23.82 -7.23 30.44
CA LEU A 369 -22.85 -8.29 30.75
C LEU A 369 -21.51 -7.70 31.23
N ALA A 370 -21.08 -6.58 30.66
CA ALA A 370 -19.80 -5.96 30.96
C ALA A 370 -19.83 -5.03 32.17
N SER A 371 -21.02 -4.66 32.67
CA SER A 371 -21.18 -3.71 33.80
C SER A 371 -20.67 -4.31 35.10
N PHE A 372 -19.89 -3.55 35.85
CA PHE A 372 -19.47 -3.88 37.19
C PHE A 372 -20.59 -3.66 38.25
N THR A 373 -21.72 -3.05 37.86
CA THR A 373 -22.77 -2.63 38.79
C THR A 373 -24.06 -3.44 38.66
N THR A 374 -24.29 -4.16 37.56
CA THR A 374 -25.58 -4.85 37.27
C THR A 374 -25.34 -6.19 36.59
N GLY A 375 -24.60 -7.10 37.21
CA GLY A 375 -24.17 -8.28 36.50
C GLY A 375 -24.76 -9.60 37.03
N GLU A 376 -26.01 -9.95 36.67
CA GLU A 376 -26.59 -11.28 36.96
C GLU A 376 -27.06 -12.03 35.68
N LEU A 377 -26.44 -11.75 34.50
CA LEU A 377 -26.82 -12.41 33.25
C LEU A 377 -26.17 -13.79 33.03
N TYR A 378 -25.24 -14.17 33.88
CA TYR A 378 -24.67 -15.52 33.90
C TYR A 378 -24.35 -15.95 35.33
N ASP A 379 -24.29 -17.27 35.58
CA ASP A 379 -23.93 -17.82 36.89
C ASP A 379 -22.43 -17.63 37.15
N HIS A 380 -22.06 -16.82 38.13
CA HIS A 380 -20.66 -16.59 38.51
C HIS A 380 -19.92 -17.88 38.94
N HIS A 381 -20.65 -18.94 39.38
CA HIS A 381 -20.08 -20.23 39.70
C HIS A 381 -19.50 -20.94 38.47
N ASP A 382 -20.00 -20.67 37.26
CA ASP A 382 -19.47 -21.24 36.02
C ASP A 382 -18.00 -20.87 35.81
N ALA A 383 -17.59 -19.69 36.26
CA ALA A 383 -16.19 -19.23 36.17
C ALA A 383 -15.24 -20.14 36.97
N GLU A 384 -15.64 -20.60 38.17
CA GLU A 384 -14.83 -21.52 38.98
C GLU A 384 -14.61 -22.84 38.26
N GLY A 385 -15.71 -23.44 37.72
CA GLY A 385 -15.65 -24.68 36.96
C GLY A 385 -14.75 -24.57 35.73
N PHE A 386 -14.91 -23.49 34.98
CA PHE A 386 -14.07 -23.21 33.82
C PHE A 386 -12.58 -23.06 34.20
N ILE A 387 -12.25 -22.23 35.21
CA ILE A 387 -10.88 -22.00 35.67
C ILE A 387 -10.21 -23.30 36.12
N ASN A 388 -10.93 -24.12 36.87
CA ASN A 388 -10.43 -25.42 37.35
C ASN A 388 -10.02 -26.34 36.19
N LEU A 389 -10.86 -26.49 35.16
CA LEU A 389 -10.60 -27.33 34.00
C LEU A 389 -9.53 -26.69 33.08
N PHE A 390 -9.63 -25.43 32.81
CA PHE A 390 -8.68 -24.72 31.94
C PHE A 390 -7.27 -24.63 32.53
N GLY A 391 -7.19 -24.49 33.86
CA GLY A 391 -5.93 -24.46 34.63
C GLY A 391 -5.34 -25.84 34.97
N LEU A 392 -6.05 -26.93 34.67
CA LEU A 392 -5.62 -28.30 35.07
C LEU A 392 -4.23 -28.67 34.51
N PRO A 393 -3.85 -28.38 33.26
CA PRO A 393 -2.49 -28.67 32.78
C PRO A 393 -1.39 -27.96 33.55
N LEU A 394 -1.66 -26.71 33.97
CA LEU A 394 -0.73 -25.91 34.77
C LEU A 394 -0.54 -26.53 36.17
N LYS A 395 -1.64 -26.94 36.80
CA LYS A 395 -1.60 -27.60 38.10
C LYS A 395 -0.83 -28.93 38.03
N VAL A 396 -1.09 -29.78 37.05
CA VAL A 396 -0.39 -31.06 36.84
C VAL A 396 1.10 -30.84 36.63
N ARG A 397 1.45 -29.86 35.79
CA ARG A 397 2.86 -29.49 35.56
C ARG A 397 3.55 -29.07 36.87
N ALA A 398 2.92 -28.16 37.63
CA ALA A 398 3.48 -27.71 38.90
C ALA A 398 3.72 -28.83 39.88
N MET A 399 2.75 -29.78 40.02
CA MET A 399 2.90 -30.98 40.88
C MET A 399 4.10 -31.82 40.44
N LYS A 400 4.29 -32.04 39.13
CA LYS A 400 5.43 -32.83 38.62
C LYS A 400 6.76 -32.16 38.89
N MET A 401 6.86 -30.85 38.74
CA MET A 401 8.09 -30.10 39.04
C MET A 401 8.44 -30.21 40.52
N GLN A 402 7.46 -30.07 41.41
CA GLN A 402 7.67 -30.24 42.86
C GLN A 402 8.09 -31.66 43.26
N GLU A 403 7.64 -32.69 42.53
CA GLU A 403 8.10 -34.07 42.74
C GLU A 403 9.57 -34.26 42.33
N LEU A 404 10.04 -33.60 41.30
CA LEU A 404 11.40 -33.70 40.78
C LEU A 404 12.44 -32.86 41.57
N GLU A 405 11.99 -31.90 42.35
CA GLU A 405 12.83 -31.06 43.22
C GLU A 405 13.08 -31.69 44.59
N LYS A 406 12.40 -32.80 44.93
CA LYS A 406 12.58 -33.61 46.13
C LYS A 406 13.55 -34.74 45.89
#